data_dc8f200a228a946fe5c7b9db0829ac6c
#
_entry.id   dc8f200a228a946fe5c7b9db0829ac6c
#
_cell.length_a   1.000
_cell.length_b   1.000
_cell.length_c   1.000
_cell.angle_alpha   90.00
_cell.angle_beta   90.00
_cell.angle_gamma   90.00
#
_symmetry.space_group_name_H-M   'P 1'
#
loop_
_entity.id
_entity.type
_entity.pdbx_description
1 polymer ?
#
loop_
_entity_poly.entity_id
_entity_poly.type
_entity_poly.pdbx_seq_one_letter_code
_entity_poly.pdbx_strand_id
1 'polypeptide(L)'
;MPFAAGCRSRTDKVWPMPGDGLSEDDAVDPFVRKTAAWAWRLLVILGAILALLWLIQRLKVIVVPIALAVILTALLLPAVDWLDRRRVPRGGAVALVLLSGFALFGGILTFVVAQFISGLPDVVEQVTRSIDNATRWLIEGPIHLSLDQIDRAGDAAVKALRDNQERITHGALSTAATLTEIVTGAVLTLFTLIFLLYGGRNIYAYLTRIVPAHTRDRVRDAGRAGFGSLIGYVRATFLVALVDAVGIGAGLAIMGVPLALPLASLVFLGAFIPLVGAVLSGFLAVVVALLAKGFVYAMFTLGLIIAVQQLEAHVQIGRAHV
;
A
#
# COMPACT_ATOMS: atom_id res chain seq x y z
N MET A 1 55.93 -84.22 26.71
CA MET A 1 57.33 -83.84 26.86
C MET A 1 57.69 -82.79 25.85
N PRO A 2 58.51 -81.79 26.11
CA PRO A 2 58.44 -80.74 27.11
C PRO A 2 58.77 -79.37 26.58
N PHE A 3 58.87 -78.41 27.51
CA PHE A 3 59.62 -77.15 27.53
C PHE A 3 59.06 -75.96 26.65
N ALA A 4 58.63 -74.91 27.26
CA ALA A 4 59.15 -73.92 28.14
C ALA A 4 59.83 -72.80 27.34
N ALA A 5 59.45 -71.65 27.62
CA ALA A 5 60.27 -70.52 27.94
C ALA A 5 59.47 -69.20 27.71
N GLY A 6 59.30 -68.56 28.83
CA GLY A 6 58.76 -67.23 28.91
C GLY A 6 59.62 -66.17 28.20
N CYS A 7 58.97 -65.25 27.61
CA CYS A 7 59.56 -63.95 27.26
C CYS A 7 58.74 -62.87 27.92
N ARG A 8 59.28 -62.26 28.93
CA ARG A 8 58.79 -61.04 29.58
C ARG A 8 58.87 -59.93 28.54
N SER A 9 57.75 -59.52 28.04
CA SER A 9 57.75 -58.28 27.29
C SER A 9 57.76 -57.07 28.22
N ARG A 10 58.78 -56.31 28.00
CA ARG A 10 59.12 -55.05 28.63
C ARG A 10 57.93 -54.10 28.43
N THR A 11 57.44 -53.56 29.57
CA THR A 11 56.45 -52.45 29.55
C THR A 11 57.13 -51.22 28.96
N ASP A 12 56.81 -50.94 27.68
CA ASP A 12 57.14 -49.66 27.12
C ASP A 12 56.31 -48.58 27.77
N LYS A 13 56.97 -47.83 28.69
CA LYS A 13 56.49 -46.58 29.17
C LYS A 13 56.44 -45.64 28.00
N VAL A 14 55.21 -45.52 27.36
CA VAL A 14 54.92 -44.43 26.43
C VAL A 14 54.84 -43.17 27.28
N TRP A 15 55.83 -42.31 27.12
CA TRP A 15 55.81 -40.95 27.64
C TRP A 15 54.71 -40.19 26.88
N PRO A 16 53.77 -39.49 27.53
CA PRO A 16 52.86 -38.61 26.85
C PRO A 16 53.68 -37.48 26.20
N MET A 17 53.58 -37.37 24.90
CA MET A 17 54.16 -36.23 24.18
C MET A 17 53.49 -34.94 24.73
N PRO A 18 54.26 -33.93 25.12
CA PRO A 18 53.75 -32.63 25.48
C PRO A 18 53.43 -31.89 24.20
N GLY A 19 52.19 -32.05 23.71
CA GLY A 19 51.82 -31.45 22.44
C GLY A 19 50.32 -31.54 22.07
N ASP A 20 49.46 -32.03 22.96
CA ASP A 20 48.02 -31.81 22.81
C ASP A 20 47.73 -30.36 23.19
N GLY A 21 48.03 -29.48 22.28
CA GLY A 21 47.57 -28.09 22.35
C GLY A 21 46.08 -28.13 22.50
N LEU A 22 45.62 -27.76 23.72
CA LEU A 22 44.24 -27.37 23.92
C LEU A 22 43.90 -26.41 22.80
N SER A 23 43.08 -26.84 21.89
CA SER A 23 42.59 -25.93 20.84
C SER A 23 42.02 -24.72 21.57
N GLU A 24 42.39 -23.51 21.15
CA GLU A 24 41.87 -22.26 21.73
C GLU A 24 40.34 -22.24 21.81
N ASP A 25 39.70 -23.13 21.03
CA ASP A 25 38.26 -23.36 21.04
C ASP A 25 37.71 -24.08 22.29
N ASP A 26 38.53 -24.81 23.06
CA ASP A 26 38.09 -25.49 24.28
C ASP A 26 38.11 -24.58 25.52
N ALA A 27 38.68 -23.38 25.40
CA ALA A 27 38.74 -22.39 26.48
C ALA A 27 37.46 -21.52 26.59
N VAL A 28 36.54 -21.62 25.61
CA VAL A 28 35.32 -20.82 25.60
C VAL A 28 34.13 -21.66 26.07
N ASP A 29 33.41 -21.16 27.08
CA ASP A 29 32.20 -21.77 27.62
C ASP A 29 31.23 -22.15 26.47
N PRO A 30 30.72 -23.41 26.44
CA PRO A 30 29.81 -23.87 25.39
C PRO A 30 28.52 -23.00 25.24
N PHE A 31 28.15 -22.30 26.30
CA PHE A 31 27.04 -21.32 26.26
C PHE A 31 27.42 -20.10 25.43
N VAL A 32 28.61 -19.53 25.61
CA VAL A 32 29.12 -18.38 24.86
C VAL A 32 29.28 -18.72 23.38
N ARG A 33 29.74 -19.93 23.05
CA ARG A 33 29.89 -20.42 21.69
C ARG A 33 28.53 -20.57 20.95
N LYS A 34 27.50 -21.08 21.65
CA LYS A 34 26.14 -21.17 21.11
C LYS A 34 25.52 -19.79 20.89
N THR A 35 25.65 -18.91 21.87
CA THR A 35 25.13 -17.53 21.76
C THR A 35 25.85 -16.75 20.65
N ALA A 36 27.16 -16.87 20.54
CA ALA A 36 27.92 -16.25 19.45
C ALA A 36 27.50 -16.78 18.05
N ALA A 37 27.28 -18.09 17.92
CA ALA A 37 26.82 -18.69 16.68
C ALA A 37 25.41 -18.23 16.29
N TRP A 38 24.52 -18.06 17.27
CA TRP A 38 23.18 -17.48 17.03
C TRP A 38 23.25 -16.00 16.73
N ALA A 39 24.05 -15.23 17.46
CA ALA A 39 24.24 -13.79 17.21
C ALA A 39 24.81 -13.54 15.80
N TRP A 40 25.79 -14.32 15.38
CA TRP A 40 26.36 -14.22 14.04
C TRP A 40 25.31 -14.51 12.94
N ARG A 41 24.50 -15.56 13.11
CA ARG A 41 23.41 -15.90 12.17
C ARG A 41 22.37 -14.78 12.10
N LEU A 42 21.99 -14.22 13.26
CA LEU A 42 21.06 -13.08 13.30
C LEU A 42 21.66 -11.84 12.62
N LEU A 43 22.94 -11.54 12.83
CA LEU A 43 23.62 -10.42 12.17
C LEU A 43 23.68 -10.60 10.65
N VAL A 44 23.98 -11.82 10.17
CA VAL A 44 23.99 -12.12 8.73
C VAL A 44 22.59 -12.00 8.15
N ILE A 45 21.56 -12.50 8.81
CA ILE A 45 20.15 -12.38 8.37
C ILE A 45 19.74 -10.90 8.37
N LEU A 46 20.04 -10.15 9.45
CA LEU A 46 19.73 -8.73 9.51
C LEU A 46 20.47 -7.94 8.42
N GLY A 47 21.77 -8.22 8.22
CA GLY A 47 22.55 -7.62 7.14
C GLY A 47 21.99 -7.94 5.77
N ALA A 48 21.56 -9.17 5.52
CA ALA A 48 20.90 -9.56 4.27
C ALA A 48 19.57 -8.84 4.07
N ILE A 49 18.76 -8.70 5.12
CA ILE A 49 17.50 -7.94 5.08
C ILE A 49 17.76 -6.46 4.78
N LEU A 50 18.72 -5.84 5.46
CA LEU A 50 19.08 -4.44 5.22
C LEU A 50 19.61 -4.22 3.80
N ALA A 51 20.47 -5.12 3.31
CA ALA A 51 20.97 -5.08 1.94
C ALA A 51 19.83 -5.23 0.92
N LEU A 52 18.87 -6.13 1.18
CA LEU A 52 17.69 -6.31 0.32
C LEU A 52 16.80 -5.06 0.34
N LEU A 53 16.53 -4.47 1.49
CA LEU A 53 15.75 -3.24 1.60
C LEU A 53 16.44 -2.07 0.89
N TRP A 54 17.76 -1.95 1.05
CA TRP A 54 18.54 -0.95 0.34
C TRP A 54 18.48 -1.15 -1.18
N LEU A 55 18.61 -2.39 -1.65
CA LEU A 55 18.48 -2.74 -3.07
C LEU A 55 17.08 -2.42 -3.61
N ILE A 56 16.03 -2.74 -2.86
CA ILE A 56 14.62 -2.41 -3.22
C ILE A 56 14.46 -0.90 -3.34
N GLN A 57 14.99 -0.12 -2.38
CA GLN A 57 14.93 1.35 -2.45
C GLN A 57 15.69 1.89 -3.67
N ARG A 58 16.81 1.29 -4.04
CA ARG A 58 17.58 1.70 -5.20
C ARG A 58 16.87 1.35 -6.52
N LEU A 59 16.15 0.24 -6.51
CA LEU A 59 15.40 -0.27 -7.66
C LEU A 59 13.92 0.10 -7.64
N LYS A 60 13.50 1.04 -6.77
CA LYS A 60 12.08 1.42 -6.62
C LYS A 60 11.40 1.74 -7.95
N VAL A 61 12.12 2.39 -8.89
CA VAL A 61 11.62 2.76 -10.23
C VAL A 61 11.22 1.54 -11.05
N ILE A 62 11.76 0.36 -10.76
CA ILE A 62 11.45 -0.91 -11.46
C ILE A 62 10.52 -1.77 -10.60
N VAL A 63 10.82 -1.89 -9.30
CA VAL A 63 10.09 -2.77 -8.37
C VAL A 63 8.64 -2.32 -8.18
N VAL A 64 8.42 -1.01 -8.02
CA VAL A 64 7.07 -0.47 -7.81
C VAL A 64 6.15 -0.72 -9.01
N PRO A 65 6.55 -0.39 -10.28
CA PRO A 65 5.75 -0.72 -11.45
C PRO A 65 5.46 -2.22 -11.63
N ILE A 66 6.44 -3.08 -11.35
CA ILE A 66 6.25 -4.54 -11.44
C ILE A 66 5.25 -5.02 -10.38
N ALA A 67 5.40 -4.57 -9.12
CA ALA A 67 4.47 -4.92 -8.05
C ALA A 67 3.05 -4.45 -8.38
N LEU A 68 2.90 -3.22 -8.87
CA LEU A 68 1.62 -2.66 -9.32
C LEU A 68 1.03 -3.48 -10.47
N ALA A 69 1.85 -3.86 -11.47
CA ALA A 69 1.41 -4.72 -12.57
C ALA A 69 0.93 -6.09 -12.08
N VAL A 70 1.58 -6.68 -11.07
CA VAL A 70 1.14 -7.97 -10.47
C VAL A 70 -0.22 -7.81 -9.78
N ILE A 71 -0.42 -6.73 -9.01
CA ILE A 71 -1.69 -6.43 -8.35
C ILE A 71 -2.81 -6.20 -9.39
N LEU A 72 -2.54 -5.39 -10.41
CA LEU A 72 -3.49 -5.15 -11.50
C LEU A 72 -3.79 -6.43 -12.29
N THR A 73 -2.78 -7.29 -12.48
CA THR A 73 -2.99 -8.60 -13.08
C THR A 73 -3.93 -9.44 -12.24
N ALA A 74 -3.75 -9.47 -10.91
CA ALA A 74 -4.64 -10.19 -10.00
C ALA A 74 -6.09 -9.68 -10.05
N LEU A 75 -6.27 -8.37 -10.26
CA LEU A 75 -7.59 -7.74 -10.44
C LEU A 75 -8.24 -8.08 -11.79
N LEU A 76 -7.47 -7.97 -12.89
CA LEU A 76 -7.99 -8.05 -14.25
C LEU A 76 -8.01 -9.47 -14.82
N LEU A 77 -7.15 -10.38 -14.32
CA LEU A 77 -7.04 -11.75 -14.81
C LEU A 77 -8.39 -12.49 -14.84
N PRO A 78 -9.27 -12.39 -13.83
CA PRO A 78 -10.58 -13.05 -13.87
C PRO A 78 -11.47 -12.58 -15.03
N ALA A 79 -11.38 -11.29 -15.38
CA ALA A 79 -12.13 -10.74 -16.51
C ALA A 79 -11.55 -11.25 -17.84
N VAL A 80 -10.22 -11.30 -17.97
CA VAL A 80 -9.54 -11.88 -19.14
C VAL A 80 -9.89 -13.36 -19.31
N ASP A 81 -9.79 -14.15 -18.22
CA ASP A 81 -10.11 -15.58 -18.26
C ASP A 81 -11.61 -15.83 -18.55
N TRP A 82 -12.52 -14.94 -18.13
CA TRP A 82 -13.93 -15.00 -18.46
C TRP A 82 -14.19 -14.76 -19.96
N LEU A 83 -13.50 -13.78 -20.58
CA LEU A 83 -13.58 -13.52 -22.02
C LEU A 83 -12.97 -14.66 -22.84
N ASP A 84 -11.84 -15.21 -22.40
CA ASP A 84 -11.16 -16.36 -23.03
C ASP A 84 -12.10 -17.58 -23.08
N ARG A 85 -12.85 -17.84 -22.01
CA ARG A 85 -13.91 -18.89 -21.98
C ARG A 85 -15.07 -18.61 -22.94
N ARG A 86 -15.27 -17.35 -23.34
CA ARG A 86 -16.27 -16.92 -24.33
C ARG A 86 -15.77 -17.02 -25.78
N ARG A 87 -14.66 -17.72 -26.03
CA ARG A 87 -14.00 -17.92 -27.33
C ARG A 87 -13.38 -16.65 -27.94
N VAL A 88 -13.10 -15.63 -27.14
CA VAL A 88 -12.31 -14.48 -27.57
C VAL A 88 -10.82 -14.86 -27.51
N PRO A 89 -10.04 -14.66 -28.58
CA PRO A 89 -8.61 -14.99 -28.54
C PRO A 89 -7.93 -14.20 -27.41
N ARG A 90 -7.00 -14.85 -26.68
CA ARG A 90 -6.40 -14.28 -25.47
C ARG A 90 -5.84 -12.86 -25.63
N GLY A 91 -5.21 -12.57 -26.80
CA GLY A 91 -4.77 -11.21 -27.10
C GLY A 91 -5.90 -10.19 -27.20
N GLY A 92 -7.02 -10.57 -27.83
CA GLY A 92 -8.23 -9.74 -27.91
C GLY A 92 -8.88 -9.54 -26.54
N ALA A 93 -8.95 -10.61 -25.70
CA ALA A 93 -9.47 -10.52 -24.35
C ALA A 93 -8.64 -9.55 -23.50
N VAL A 94 -7.29 -9.63 -23.55
CA VAL A 94 -6.39 -8.71 -22.85
C VAL A 94 -6.59 -7.27 -23.34
N ALA A 95 -6.62 -7.04 -24.64
CA ALA A 95 -6.82 -5.69 -25.21
C ALA A 95 -8.16 -5.11 -24.78
N LEU A 96 -9.25 -5.89 -24.84
CA LEU A 96 -10.59 -5.43 -24.49
C LEU A 96 -10.71 -5.11 -22.99
N VAL A 97 -10.16 -5.96 -22.13
CA VAL A 97 -10.16 -5.73 -20.68
C VAL A 97 -9.30 -4.52 -20.30
N LEU A 98 -8.17 -4.32 -20.94
CA LEU A 98 -7.34 -3.12 -20.71
C LEU A 98 -8.03 -1.85 -21.20
N LEU A 99 -8.57 -1.85 -22.42
CA LEU A 99 -9.28 -0.68 -22.95
C LEU A 99 -10.49 -0.33 -22.10
N SER A 100 -11.29 -1.33 -21.69
CA SER A 100 -12.45 -1.10 -20.81
C SER A 100 -12.02 -0.62 -19.42
N GLY A 101 -10.93 -1.16 -18.87
CA GLY A 101 -10.35 -0.71 -17.59
C GLY A 101 -9.87 0.74 -17.66
N PHE A 102 -9.15 1.11 -18.73
CA PHE A 102 -8.71 2.49 -18.94
C PHE A 102 -9.89 3.44 -19.18
N ALA A 103 -10.89 3.03 -19.95
CA ALA A 103 -12.08 3.85 -20.20
C ALA A 103 -12.88 4.06 -18.90
N LEU A 104 -13.04 3.01 -18.09
CA LEU A 104 -13.74 3.10 -16.82
C LEU A 104 -12.98 3.99 -15.82
N PHE A 105 -11.68 3.73 -15.61
CA PHE A 105 -10.86 4.49 -14.66
C PHE A 105 -10.70 5.94 -15.11
N GLY A 106 -10.37 6.17 -16.37
CA GLY A 106 -10.26 7.51 -16.95
C GLY A 106 -11.60 8.25 -16.94
N GLY A 107 -12.72 7.56 -17.20
CA GLY A 107 -14.07 8.13 -17.12
C GLY A 107 -14.41 8.55 -15.69
N ILE A 108 -14.15 7.71 -14.69
CA ILE A 108 -14.34 8.05 -13.26
C ILE A 108 -13.48 9.26 -12.90
N LEU A 109 -12.19 9.25 -13.26
CA LEU A 109 -11.28 10.34 -12.92
C LEU A 109 -11.71 11.66 -13.56
N THR A 110 -12.05 11.63 -14.85
CA THR A 110 -12.56 12.82 -15.57
C THR A 110 -13.86 13.32 -14.94
N PHE A 111 -14.79 12.42 -14.60
CA PHE A 111 -16.02 12.76 -13.91
C PHE A 111 -15.76 13.43 -12.57
N VAL A 112 -14.87 12.86 -11.74
CA VAL A 112 -14.49 13.41 -10.42
C VAL A 112 -13.92 14.82 -10.59
N VAL A 113 -12.93 14.98 -11.48
CA VAL A 113 -12.30 16.29 -11.72
C VAL A 113 -13.31 17.31 -12.23
N ALA A 114 -14.14 16.94 -13.20
CA ALA A 114 -15.16 17.83 -13.73
C ALA A 114 -16.17 18.28 -12.65
N GLN A 115 -16.62 17.34 -11.81
CA GLN A 115 -17.54 17.62 -10.71
C GLN A 115 -16.91 18.47 -9.60
N PHE A 116 -15.61 18.26 -9.30
CA PHE A 116 -14.90 19.14 -8.37
C PHE A 116 -14.82 20.57 -8.92
N ILE A 117 -14.42 20.73 -10.17
CA ILE A 117 -14.30 22.06 -10.79
C ILE A 117 -15.66 22.76 -10.86
N SER A 118 -16.74 22.06 -11.24
CA SER A 118 -18.08 22.64 -11.34
C SER A 118 -18.72 22.92 -9.97
N GLY A 119 -18.40 22.16 -8.95
CA GLY A 119 -18.96 22.35 -7.60
C GLY A 119 -18.15 23.28 -6.68
N LEU A 120 -16.91 23.64 -7.06
CA LEU A 120 -16.10 24.58 -6.29
C LEU A 120 -16.78 25.94 -6.05
N PRO A 121 -17.44 26.58 -7.04
CA PRO A 121 -18.12 27.86 -6.83
C PRO A 121 -19.19 27.80 -5.73
N ASP A 122 -19.99 26.73 -5.71
CA ASP A 122 -21.04 26.54 -4.70
C ASP A 122 -20.45 26.36 -3.29
N VAL A 123 -19.35 25.64 -3.17
CA VAL A 123 -18.62 25.46 -1.90
C VAL A 123 -18.04 26.81 -1.45
N VAL A 124 -17.42 27.56 -2.34
CA VAL A 124 -16.86 28.89 -2.02
C VAL A 124 -17.95 29.85 -1.53
N GLU A 125 -19.10 29.87 -2.22
CA GLU A 125 -20.25 30.71 -1.80
C GLU A 125 -20.79 30.28 -0.42
N GLN A 126 -20.92 28.98 -0.17
CA GLN A 126 -21.37 28.46 1.13
C GLN A 126 -20.36 28.77 2.25
N VAL A 127 -19.06 28.63 1.97
CA VAL A 127 -17.98 29.01 2.91
C VAL A 127 -18.05 30.50 3.23
N THR A 128 -18.21 31.36 2.23
CA THR A 128 -18.32 32.80 2.42
C THR A 128 -19.52 33.13 3.30
N ARG A 129 -20.69 32.55 3.02
CA ARG A 129 -21.89 32.73 3.85
C ARG A 129 -21.69 32.22 5.28
N SER A 130 -20.97 31.11 5.44
CA SER A 130 -20.67 30.54 6.78
C SER A 130 -19.72 31.43 7.56
N ILE A 131 -18.72 32.02 6.90
CA ILE A 131 -17.81 33.01 7.51
C ILE A 131 -18.59 34.26 7.92
N ASP A 132 -19.46 34.79 7.05
CA ASP A 132 -20.28 35.97 7.38
C ASP A 132 -21.22 35.72 8.55
N ASN A 133 -21.79 34.51 8.63
CA ASN A 133 -22.63 34.12 9.77
C ASN A 133 -21.84 33.94 11.06
N ALA A 134 -20.65 33.33 10.96
CA ALA A 134 -19.74 33.16 12.09
C ALA A 134 -19.22 34.52 12.59
N THR A 135 -18.86 35.41 11.68
CA THR A 135 -18.41 36.78 12.01
C THR A 135 -19.54 37.58 12.70
N ARG A 136 -20.76 37.50 12.18
CA ARG A 136 -21.93 38.12 12.85
C ARG A 136 -22.17 37.55 14.24
N TRP A 137 -22.10 36.23 14.38
CA TRP A 137 -22.28 35.58 15.69
C TRP A 137 -21.17 35.93 16.68
N LEU A 138 -19.92 36.11 16.18
CA LEU A 138 -18.76 36.53 16.99
C LEU A 138 -18.84 38.00 17.44
N ILE A 139 -19.40 38.86 16.60
CA ILE A 139 -19.56 40.30 16.87
C ILE A 139 -20.82 40.55 17.74
N GLU A 140 -21.96 39.94 17.41
CA GLU A 140 -23.26 40.11 18.04
C GLU A 140 -23.53 39.11 19.17
N GLY A 141 -22.74 38.01 19.24
CA GLY A 141 -22.89 36.92 20.21
C GLY A 141 -22.21 37.22 21.55
N PRO A 142 -22.22 36.25 22.48
CA PRO A 142 -21.78 36.46 23.86
C PRO A 142 -20.26 36.67 24.04
N ILE A 143 -19.45 36.48 23.00
CA ILE A 143 -17.97 36.50 23.09
C ILE A 143 -17.37 37.87 22.76
N HIS A 144 -18.10 38.76 22.06
CA HIS A 144 -17.70 40.15 21.73
C HIS A 144 -16.24 40.29 21.30
N LEU A 145 -15.81 39.54 20.28
CA LEU A 145 -14.47 39.68 19.71
C LEU A 145 -14.36 41.00 18.93
N SER A 146 -13.26 41.73 19.10
CA SER A 146 -13.03 42.96 18.35
C SER A 146 -12.68 42.65 16.89
N LEU A 147 -13.16 43.49 15.95
CA LEU A 147 -12.84 43.42 14.51
C LEU A 147 -11.32 43.34 14.26
N ASP A 148 -10.52 44.01 15.08
CA ASP A 148 -9.08 44.05 15.02
C ASP A 148 -8.40 42.67 15.26
N GLN A 149 -9.04 41.75 15.98
CA GLN A 149 -8.56 40.37 16.18
C GLN A 149 -8.90 39.47 15.01
N ILE A 150 -10.02 39.71 14.36
CA ILE A 150 -10.47 38.96 13.18
C ILE A 150 -9.61 39.36 11.97
N ASP A 151 -9.34 40.66 11.79
CA ASP A 151 -8.48 41.18 10.74
C ASP A 151 -7.04 40.65 10.85
N ARG A 152 -6.49 40.62 12.07
CA ARG A 152 -5.14 40.04 12.31
C ARG A 152 -5.08 38.55 12.04
N ALA A 153 -6.13 37.77 12.34
CA ALA A 153 -6.19 36.36 12.02
C ALA A 153 -6.31 36.13 10.50
N GLY A 154 -7.09 36.96 9.81
CA GLY A 154 -7.22 37.00 8.35
C GLY A 154 -5.90 37.33 7.66
N ASP A 155 -5.21 38.39 8.11
CA ASP A 155 -3.91 38.78 7.58
C ASP A 155 -2.83 37.72 7.84
N ALA A 156 -2.84 37.06 8.99
CA ALA A 156 -1.94 35.96 9.30
C ALA A 156 -2.17 34.75 8.38
N ALA A 157 -3.43 34.44 8.07
CA ALA A 157 -3.78 33.36 7.14
C ALA A 157 -3.37 33.69 5.69
N VAL A 158 -3.62 34.94 5.24
CA VAL A 158 -3.20 35.42 3.90
C VAL A 158 -1.68 35.45 3.79
N LYS A 159 -0.98 35.88 4.85
CA LYS A 159 0.48 35.87 4.90
C LYS A 159 1.04 34.46 4.83
N ALA A 160 0.48 33.51 5.60
CA ALA A 160 0.88 32.11 5.56
C ALA A 160 0.66 31.48 4.17
N LEU A 161 -0.39 31.87 3.46
CA LEU A 161 -0.64 31.45 2.07
C LEU A 161 0.40 32.05 1.10
N ARG A 162 0.75 33.33 1.25
CA ARG A 162 1.77 34.00 0.42
C ARG A 162 3.17 33.44 0.67
N ASP A 163 3.54 33.22 1.91
CA ASP A 163 4.85 32.63 2.27
C ASP A 163 5.02 31.19 1.74
N ASN A 164 3.92 30.48 1.53
CA ASN A 164 3.93 29.16 0.87
C ASN A 164 3.88 29.23 -0.67
N GLN A 165 3.60 30.39 -1.26
CA GLN A 165 3.53 30.55 -2.73
C GLN A 165 4.89 30.28 -3.39
N GLU A 166 6.00 30.67 -2.74
CA GLU A 166 7.36 30.34 -3.21
C GLU A 166 7.64 28.84 -3.20
N ARG A 167 7.15 28.11 -2.19
CA ARG A 167 7.25 26.64 -2.13
C ARG A 167 6.46 25.96 -3.24
N ILE A 168 5.32 26.52 -3.62
CA ILE A 168 4.47 26.02 -4.72
C ILE A 168 5.17 26.28 -6.06
N THR A 169 5.83 27.42 -6.23
CA THR A 169 6.55 27.79 -7.48
C THR A 169 7.82 26.92 -7.66
N HIS A 170 8.55 26.66 -6.58
CA HIS A 170 9.67 25.70 -6.60
C HIS A 170 9.19 24.25 -6.77
N GLY A 171 8.01 23.92 -6.29
CA GLY A 171 7.33 22.64 -6.55
C GLY A 171 7.03 22.42 -8.05
N ALA A 172 6.77 23.48 -8.82
CA ALA A 172 6.50 23.36 -10.25
C ALA A 172 7.72 22.88 -11.07
N LEU A 173 8.95 23.22 -10.70
CA LEU A 173 10.16 22.70 -11.35
C LEU A 173 10.40 21.22 -11.00
N SER A 174 10.09 20.80 -9.77
CA SER A 174 10.15 19.38 -9.38
C SER A 174 9.04 18.56 -10.05
N THR A 175 7.96 19.17 -10.48
CA THR A 175 6.81 18.54 -11.14
C THR A 175 7.20 17.92 -12.48
N ALA A 176 8.09 18.52 -13.27
CA ALA A 176 8.52 17.97 -14.56
C ALA A 176 9.31 16.64 -14.38
N ALA A 177 10.23 16.61 -13.42
CA ALA A 177 10.98 15.37 -13.10
C ALA A 177 10.03 14.29 -12.54
N THR A 178 9.11 14.67 -11.67
CA THR A 178 8.10 13.77 -11.10
C THR A 178 7.15 13.25 -12.18
N LEU A 179 6.71 14.09 -13.11
CA LEU A 179 5.88 13.66 -14.25
C LEU A 179 6.62 12.66 -15.13
N THR A 180 7.91 12.88 -15.41
CA THR A 180 8.72 11.92 -16.17
C THR A 180 8.84 10.58 -15.45
N GLU A 181 9.04 10.57 -14.12
CA GLU A 181 9.09 9.35 -13.30
C GLU A 181 7.74 8.62 -13.31
N ILE A 182 6.62 9.35 -13.17
CA ILE A 182 5.27 8.79 -13.21
C ILE A 182 4.97 8.19 -14.59
N VAL A 183 5.26 8.90 -15.68
CA VAL A 183 5.01 8.42 -17.05
C VAL A 183 5.86 7.18 -17.33
N THR A 184 7.14 7.21 -16.97
CA THR A 184 8.04 6.05 -17.14
C THR A 184 7.52 4.85 -16.34
N GLY A 185 7.15 5.05 -15.08
CA GLY A 185 6.57 4.02 -14.23
C GLY A 185 5.25 3.47 -14.78
N ALA A 186 4.37 4.33 -15.29
CA ALA A 186 3.10 3.94 -15.90
C ALA A 186 3.31 3.10 -17.16
N VAL A 187 4.22 3.52 -18.04
CA VAL A 187 4.57 2.78 -19.25
C VAL A 187 5.15 1.41 -18.89
N LEU A 188 6.09 1.34 -17.93
CA LEU A 188 6.66 0.09 -17.49
C LEU A 188 5.62 -0.84 -16.85
N THR A 189 4.71 -0.27 -16.02
CA THR A 189 3.57 -1.00 -15.44
C THR A 189 2.67 -1.58 -16.53
N LEU A 190 2.32 -0.79 -17.53
CA LEU A 190 1.44 -1.20 -18.63
C LEU A 190 2.07 -2.33 -19.45
N PHE A 191 3.34 -2.20 -19.83
CA PHE A 191 4.04 -3.27 -20.54
C PHE A 191 4.08 -4.55 -19.72
N THR A 192 4.49 -4.45 -18.45
CA THR A 192 4.56 -5.61 -17.56
C THR A 192 3.18 -6.24 -17.38
N LEU A 193 2.13 -5.43 -17.22
CA LEU A 193 0.75 -5.88 -17.09
C LEU A 193 0.27 -6.66 -18.34
N ILE A 194 0.54 -6.14 -19.53
CA ILE A 194 0.22 -6.80 -20.80
C ILE A 194 0.90 -8.18 -20.87
N PHE A 195 2.21 -8.23 -20.57
CA PHE A 195 2.96 -9.49 -20.60
C PHE A 195 2.45 -10.50 -19.56
N LEU A 196 2.12 -10.04 -18.34
CA LEU A 196 1.59 -10.91 -17.31
C LEU A 196 0.17 -11.43 -17.65
N LEU A 197 -0.71 -10.60 -18.18
CA LEU A 197 -2.06 -11.02 -18.60
C LEU A 197 -2.02 -11.98 -19.78
N TYR A 198 -1.13 -11.71 -20.75
CA TYR A 198 -1.01 -12.54 -21.95
C TYR A 198 -0.32 -13.87 -21.68
N GLY A 199 0.85 -13.84 -21.01
CA GLY A 199 1.76 -14.98 -20.88
C GLY A 199 2.23 -15.29 -19.46
N GLY A 200 1.59 -14.78 -18.42
CA GLY A 200 2.05 -14.88 -17.02
C GLY A 200 2.27 -16.32 -16.56
N ARG A 201 1.44 -17.27 -17.00
CA ARG A 201 1.63 -18.71 -16.71
C ARG A 201 2.93 -19.26 -17.28
N ASN A 202 3.31 -18.85 -18.49
CA ASN A 202 4.55 -19.28 -19.15
C ASN A 202 5.76 -18.60 -18.51
N ILE A 203 5.65 -17.32 -18.19
CA ILE A 203 6.70 -16.55 -17.49
C ILE A 203 6.97 -17.21 -16.14
N TYR A 204 5.95 -17.51 -15.36
CA TYR A 204 6.08 -18.20 -14.08
C TYR A 204 6.70 -19.59 -14.21
N ALA A 205 6.27 -20.38 -15.21
CA ALA A 205 6.85 -21.67 -15.48
C ALA A 205 8.33 -21.59 -15.86
N TYR A 206 8.74 -20.55 -16.62
CA TYR A 206 10.13 -20.29 -16.95
C TYR A 206 10.97 -19.90 -15.74
N LEU A 207 10.50 -18.94 -14.93
CA LEU A 207 11.17 -18.49 -13.70
C LEU A 207 11.41 -19.64 -12.72
N THR A 208 10.45 -20.55 -12.58
CA THR A 208 10.59 -21.73 -11.71
C THR A 208 11.59 -22.76 -12.20
N ARG A 209 12.07 -22.68 -13.47
CA ARG A 209 13.15 -23.56 -13.97
C ARG A 209 14.52 -23.26 -13.36
N ILE A 210 14.72 -22.03 -12.88
CA ILE A 210 15.96 -21.61 -12.21
C ILE A 210 16.11 -22.32 -10.85
N VAL A 211 15.00 -22.75 -10.26
CA VAL A 211 14.98 -23.43 -8.95
C VAL A 211 15.45 -24.89 -9.12
N PRO A 212 16.29 -25.43 -8.21
CA PRO A 212 16.72 -26.82 -8.21
C PRO A 212 15.54 -27.80 -8.29
N ALA A 213 15.70 -28.89 -9.04
CA ALA A 213 14.60 -29.82 -9.36
C ALA A 213 13.87 -30.36 -8.14
N HIS A 214 14.60 -30.62 -7.02
CA HIS A 214 14.04 -31.21 -5.80
C HIS A 214 13.10 -30.28 -5.02
N THR A 215 13.18 -28.95 -5.23
CA THR A 215 12.33 -27.93 -4.55
C THR A 215 11.36 -27.23 -5.50
N ARG A 216 11.51 -27.45 -6.82
CA ARG A 216 10.77 -26.75 -7.88
C ARG A 216 9.25 -26.85 -7.72
N ASP A 217 8.74 -28.04 -7.44
CA ASP A 217 7.29 -28.24 -7.32
C ASP A 217 6.73 -27.54 -6.07
N ARG A 218 7.47 -27.57 -4.95
CA ARG A 218 7.07 -26.81 -3.74
C ARG A 218 7.02 -25.32 -4.01
N VAL A 219 7.99 -24.77 -4.73
CA VAL A 219 8.02 -23.35 -5.10
C VAL A 219 6.88 -23.00 -6.05
N ARG A 220 6.55 -23.90 -7.01
CA ARG A 220 5.41 -23.72 -7.91
C ARG A 220 4.09 -23.70 -7.17
N ASP A 221 3.90 -24.62 -6.23
CA ASP A 221 2.65 -24.72 -5.47
C ASP A 221 2.51 -23.53 -4.50
N ALA A 222 3.59 -23.16 -3.83
CA ALA A 222 3.63 -21.96 -2.96
C ALA A 222 3.31 -20.67 -3.74
N GLY A 223 3.89 -20.50 -4.92
CA GLY A 223 3.62 -19.32 -5.75
C GLY A 223 2.20 -19.30 -6.32
N ARG A 224 1.63 -20.45 -6.70
CA ARG A 224 0.22 -20.53 -7.12
C ARG A 224 -0.73 -20.20 -5.97
N ALA A 225 -0.46 -20.75 -4.79
CA ALA A 225 -1.23 -20.45 -3.58
C ALA A 225 -1.14 -18.97 -3.22
N GLY A 226 0.08 -18.39 -3.21
CA GLY A 226 0.30 -16.98 -2.96
C GLY A 226 -0.40 -16.05 -3.95
N PHE A 227 -0.33 -16.36 -5.25
CA PHE A 227 -1.05 -15.59 -6.27
C PHE A 227 -2.58 -15.75 -6.16
N GLY A 228 -3.07 -16.94 -5.80
CA GLY A 228 -4.48 -17.18 -5.50
C GLY A 228 -4.97 -16.33 -4.32
N SER A 229 -4.17 -16.27 -3.24
CA SER A 229 -4.45 -15.41 -2.09
C SER A 229 -4.45 -13.93 -2.47
N LEU A 230 -3.52 -13.50 -3.34
CA LEU A 230 -3.48 -12.12 -3.85
C LEU A 230 -4.74 -11.77 -4.65
N ILE A 231 -5.21 -12.67 -5.53
CA ILE A 231 -6.48 -12.49 -6.25
C ILE A 231 -7.65 -12.34 -5.28
N GLY A 232 -7.72 -13.20 -4.26
CA GLY A 232 -8.75 -13.14 -3.22
C GLY A 232 -8.72 -11.80 -2.47
N TYR A 233 -7.53 -11.36 -2.05
CA TYR A 233 -7.33 -10.09 -1.37
C TYR A 233 -7.76 -8.89 -2.23
N VAL A 234 -7.29 -8.80 -3.47
CA VAL A 234 -7.60 -7.68 -4.38
C VAL A 234 -9.10 -7.61 -4.68
N ARG A 235 -9.77 -8.75 -4.87
CA ARG A 235 -11.23 -8.80 -5.05
C ARG A 235 -11.97 -8.34 -3.80
N ALA A 236 -11.53 -8.78 -2.62
CA ALA A 236 -12.12 -8.35 -1.37
C ALA A 236 -11.99 -6.83 -1.19
N THR A 237 -10.79 -6.27 -1.41
CA THR A 237 -10.53 -4.84 -1.35
C THR A 237 -11.40 -4.06 -2.35
N PHE A 238 -11.58 -4.55 -3.58
CA PHE A 238 -12.47 -3.92 -4.55
C PHE A 238 -13.93 -3.87 -4.09
N LEU A 239 -14.45 -4.97 -3.53
CA LEU A 239 -15.81 -5.01 -3.00
C LEU A 239 -15.98 -4.08 -1.80
N VAL A 240 -15.00 -4.05 -0.90
CA VAL A 240 -14.99 -3.15 0.25
C VAL A 240 -14.99 -1.69 -0.23
N ALA A 241 -14.07 -1.33 -1.14
CA ALA A 241 -14.02 -0.01 -1.74
C ALA A 241 -15.36 0.44 -2.34
N LEU A 242 -16.06 -0.49 -3.00
CA LEU A 242 -17.37 -0.22 -3.57
C LEU A 242 -18.44 0.03 -2.49
N VAL A 243 -18.46 -0.79 -1.45
CA VAL A 243 -19.40 -0.65 -0.32
C VAL A 243 -19.16 0.66 0.41
N ASP A 244 -17.89 1.01 0.69
CA ASP A 244 -17.51 2.27 1.35
C ASP A 244 -17.93 3.48 0.51
N ALA A 245 -17.63 3.47 -0.78
CA ALA A 245 -18.00 4.55 -1.68
C ALA A 245 -19.52 4.74 -1.78
N VAL A 246 -20.27 3.65 -1.86
CA VAL A 246 -21.73 3.69 -1.91
C VAL A 246 -22.30 4.12 -0.55
N GLY A 247 -21.80 3.57 0.56
CA GLY A 247 -22.28 3.89 1.91
C GLY A 247 -22.02 5.34 2.29
N ILE A 248 -20.78 5.80 2.13
CA ILE A 248 -20.40 7.19 2.43
C ILE A 248 -21.04 8.15 1.43
N GLY A 249 -21.03 7.83 0.13
CA GLY A 249 -21.63 8.66 -0.89
C GLY A 249 -23.13 8.83 -0.73
N ALA A 250 -23.88 7.77 -0.43
CA ALA A 250 -25.30 7.82 -0.14
C ALA A 250 -25.59 8.64 1.12
N GLY A 251 -24.81 8.44 2.17
CA GLY A 251 -24.97 9.22 3.42
C GLY A 251 -24.71 10.71 3.19
N LEU A 252 -23.67 11.09 2.45
CA LEU A 252 -23.38 12.48 2.08
C LEU A 252 -24.50 13.07 1.22
N ALA A 253 -25.03 12.30 0.26
CA ALA A 253 -26.13 12.73 -0.60
C ALA A 253 -27.43 12.96 0.19
N ILE A 254 -27.78 12.05 1.13
CA ILE A 254 -28.95 12.19 2.01
C ILE A 254 -28.83 13.43 2.90
N MET A 255 -27.62 13.70 3.40
CA MET A 255 -27.34 14.92 4.20
C MET A 255 -27.32 16.19 3.34
N GLY A 256 -27.39 16.05 2.00
CA GLY A 256 -27.31 17.17 1.06
C GLY A 256 -25.94 17.87 1.08
N VAL A 257 -24.88 17.15 1.39
CA VAL A 257 -23.52 17.68 1.33
C VAL A 257 -23.14 17.84 -0.14
N PRO A 258 -22.61 19.02 -0.57
CA PRO A 258 -22.18 19.20 -1.95
C PRO A 258 -21.02 18.27 -2.28
N LEU A 259 -20.84 17.97 -3.55
CA LEU A 259 -19.77 17.08 -4.03
C LEU A 259 -19.85 15.63 -3.49
N ALA A 260 -21.04 15.15 -3.06
CA ALA A 260 -21.19 13.80 -2.52
C ALA A 260 -20.70 12.72 -3.48
N LEU A 261 -21.02 12.80 -4.78
CA LEU A 261 -20.53 11.85 -5.80
C LEU A 261 -19.01 11.92 -6.05
N PRO A 262 -18.38 13.09 -6.22
CA PRO A 262 -16.94 13.21 -6.27
C PRO A 262 -16.24 12.66 -5.04
N LEU A 263 -16.75 12.95 -3.83
CA LEU A 263 -16.20 12.46 -2.58
C LEU A 263 -16.32 10.92 -2.48
N ALA A 264 -17.46 10.35 -2.86
CA ALA A 264 -17.64 8.91 -2.94
C ALA A 264 -16.65 8.25 -3.91
N SER A 265 -16.44 8.85 -5.09
CA SER A 265 -15.46 8.36 -6.05
C SER A 265 -14.03 8.46 -5.53
N LEU A 266 -13.71 9.51 -4.75
CA LEU A 266 -12.41 9.65 -4.11
C LEU A 266 -12.22 8.59 -3.02
N VAL A 267 -13.27 8.27 -2.24
CA VAL A 267 -13.26 7.16 -1.27
C VAL A 267 -12.97 5.85 -1.99
N PHE A 268 -13.65 5.58 -3.11
CA PHE A 268 -13.43 4.38 -3.91
C PHE A 268 -11.99 4.27 -4.40
N LEU A 269 -11.45 5.33 -5.02
CA LEU A 269 -10.07 5.34 -5.51
C LEU A 269 -9.05 5.26 -4.36
N GLY A 270 -9.33 5.94 -3.26
CA GLY A 270 -8.48 5.95 -2.07
C GLY A 270 -8.36 4.60 -1.38
N ALA A 271 -9.42 3.78 -1.40
CA ALA A 271 -9.44 2.48 -0.74
C ALA A 271 -8.37 1.50 -1.28
N PHE A 272 -7.84 1.73 -2.49
CA PHE A 272 -6.73 0.94 -3.03
C PHE A 272 -5.36 1.27 -2.40
N ILE A 273 -5.26 2.38 -1.68
CA ILE A 273 -4.06 2.76 -0.93
C ILE A 273 -4.36 2.59 0.56
N PRO A 274 -3.93 1.47 1.19
CA PRO A 274 -4.29 1.18 2.57
C PRO A 274 -3.91 2.31 3.52
N LEU A 275 -4.76 2.63 4.49
CA LEU A 275 -4.61 3.68 5.50
C LEU A 275 -4.64 5.12 4.94
N VAL A 276 -3.84 5.42 3.91
CA VAL A 276 -3.72 6.78 3.38
C VAL A 276 -5.00 7.19 2.67
N GLY A 277 -5.55 6.31 1.85
CA GLY A 277 -6.74 6.61 1.07
C GLY A 277 -7.97 6.86 1.93
N ALA A 278 -8.26 5.98 2.90
CA ALA A 278 -9.41 6.12 3.79
C ALA A 278 -9.32 7.38 4.67
N VAL A 279 -8.12 7.66 5.21
CA VAL A 279 -7.91 8.85 6.06
C VAL A 279 -8.04 10.14 5.25
N LEU A 280 -7.39 10.23 4.08
CA LEU A 280 -7.43 11.44 3.26
C LEU A 280 -8.83 11.71 2.68
N SER A 281 -9.48 10.68 2.12
CA SER A 281 -10.82 10.85 1.55
C SER A 281 -11.87 11.12 2.63
N GLY A 282 -11.77 10.45 3.78
CA GLY A 282 -12.63 10.67 4.92
C GLY A 282 -12.45 12.08 5.51
N PHE A 283 -11.20 12.50 5.70
CA PHE A 283 -10.88 13.86 6.15
C PHE A 283 -11.46 14.91 5.20
N LEU A 284 -11.26 14.73 3.90
CA LEU A 284 -11.79 15.67 2.91
C LEU A 284 -13.31 15.73 2.93
N ALA A 285 -14.01 14.59 3.10
CA ALA A 285 -15.47 14.55 3.23
C ALA A 285 -15.96 15.31 4.46
N VAL A 286 -15.28 15.15 5.62
CA VAL A 286 -15.61 15.88 6.85
C VAL A 286 -15.37 17.38 6.69
N VAL A 287 -14.25 17.77 6.06
CA VAL A 287 -13.93 19.19 5.80
C VAL A 287 -14.97 19.81 4.87
N VAL A 288 -15.35 19.16 3.78
CA VAL A 288 -16.38 19.67 2.86
C VAL A 288 -17.72 19.79 3.56
N ALA A 289 -18.12 18.81 4.39
CA ALA A 289 -19.34 18.88 5.18
C ALA A 289 -19.31 20.03 6.20
N LEU A 290 -18.16 20.23 6.84
CA LEU A 290 -17.94 21.33 7.80
C LEU A 290 -18.11 22.71 7.13
N LEU A 291 -17.43 22.89 6.01
CA LEU A 291 -17.42 24.15 5.27
C LEU A 291 -18.78 24.47 4.63
N ALA A 292 -19.45 23.46 4.09
CA ALA A 292 -20.69 23.63 3.35
C ALA A 292 -21.95 23.69 4.26
N LYS A 293 -22.00 22.90 5.32
CA LYS A 293 -23.20 22.71 6.16
C LYS A 293 -22.99 22.99 7.65
N GLY A 294 -21.73 23.19 8.07
CA GLY A 294 -21.36 23.52 9.45
C GLY A 294 -21.04 22.30 10.31
N PHE A 295 -20.73 22.58 11.58
CA PHE A 295 -20.16 21.62 12.54
C PHE A 295 -21.02 20.38 12.78
N VAL A 296 -22.34 20.54 12.87
CA VAL A 296 -23.26 19.42 13.12
C VAL A 296 -23.19 18.38 12.00
N TYR A 297 -23.19 18.82 10.74
CA TYR A 297 -23.09 17.94 9.58
C TYR A 297 -21.70 17.30 9.48
N ALA A 298 -20.64 18.00 9.87
CA ALA A 298 -19.30 17.42 9.95
C ALA A 298 -19.24 16.26 10.97
N MET A 299 -19.88 16.41 12.14
CA MET A 299 -19.97 15.35 13.14
C MET A 299 -20.78 14.14 12.63
N PHE A 300 -21.90 14.38 11.94
CA PHE A 300 -22.67 13.30 11.31
C PHE A 300 -21.85 12.59 10.20
N THR A 301 -21.11 13.33 9.39
CA THR A 301 -20.22 12.77 8.37
C THR A 301 -19.12 11.92 8.99
N LEU A 302 -18.49 12.39 10.07
CA LEU A 302 -17.49 11.62 10.81
C LEU A 302 -18.09 10.34 11.39
N GLY A 303 -19.27 10.45 12.02
CA GLY A 303 -20.00 9.29 12.54
C GLY A 303 -20.37 8.27 11.45
N LEU A 304 -20.82 8.75 10.28
CA LEU A 304 -21.10 7.92 9.11
C LEU A 304 -19.86 7.16 8.64
N ILE A 305 -18.72 7.85 8.50
CA ILE A 305 -17.46 7.23 8.07
C ILE A 305 -17.03 6.15 9.06
N ILE A 306 -17.07 6.45 10.37
CA ILE A 306 -16.74 5.48 11.42
C ILE A 306 -17.71 4.28 11.37
N ALA A 307 -19.00 4.51 11.18
CA ALA A 307 -19.99 3.44 11.10
C ALA A 307 -19.75 2.52 9.90
N VAL A 308 -19.45 3.07 8.73
CA VAL A 308 -19.13 2.30 7.53
C VAL A 308 -17.84 1.50 7.74
N GLN A 309 -16.79 2.09 8.31
CA GLN A 309 -15.52 1.38 8.60
C GLN A 309 -15.71 0.29 9.67
N GLN A 310 -16.57 0.47 10.65
CA GLN A 310 -16.89 -0.57 11.64
C GLN A 310 -17.65 -1.73 11.01
N LEU A 311 -18.56 -1.47 10.08
CA LEU A 311 -19.26 -2.50 9.29
C LEU A 311 -18.26 -3.32 8.45
N GLU A 312 -17.30 -2.65 7.81
CA GLU A 312 -16.20 -3.30 7.06
C GLU A 312 -15.41 -4.26 7.96
N ALA A 313 -14.96 -3.79 9.12
CA ALA A 313 -14.18 -4.61 10.06
C ALA A 313 -14.93 -5.89 10.46
N HIS A 314 -16.25 -5.80 10.70
CA HIS A 314 -17.07 -6.97 11.05
C HIS A 314 -17.22 -7.97 9.89
N VAL A 315 -17.35 -7.47 8.65
CA VAL A 315 -17.44 -8.33 7.45
C VAL A 315 -16.13 -9.06 7.16
N GLN A 316 -14.99 -8.40 7.41
CA GLN A 316 -13.66 -9.00 7.22
C GLN A 316 -13.38 -10.10 8.26
N ILE A 317 -13.71 -9.87 9.53
CA ILE A 317 -13.51 -10.85 10.62
C ILE A 317 -14.39 -12.09 10.39
N GLY A 318 -15.62 -11.95 9.93
CA GLY A 318 -16.53 -13.05 9.66
C GLY A 318 -16.03 -14.02 8.56
N ARG A 319 -15.16 -13.56 7.64
CA ARG A 319 -14.56 -14.41 6.58
C ARG A 319 -13.29 -15.13 7.01
N ALA A 320 -12.64 -14.71 8.08
CA ALA A 320 -11.43 -15.35 8.59
C ALA A 320 -11.72 -16.65 9.38
N HIS A 321 -12.97 -16.91 9.67
CA HIS A 321 -13.44 -18.10 10.41
C HIS A 321 -14.14 -19.17 9.54
N VAL A 322 -14.16 -19.01 8.22
CA VAL A 322 -14.65 -20.03 7.25
C VAL A 322 -13.50 -20.45 6.35
#